data_13d3fca00b7d0fd456142eb46268c9ff
#
_entry.id   13d3fca00b7d0fd456142eb46268c9ff
#
_cell.length_a   1.000
_cell.length_b   1.000
_cell.length_c   1.000
_cell.angle_alpha   90.00
_cell.angle_beta   90.00
_cell.angle_gamma   90.00
#
_symmetry.space_group_name_H-M   'P 1'
#
loop_
_entity.id
_entity.type
_entity.pdbx_description
1 polymer ?
#
loop_
_entity_poly.entity_id
_entity_poly.type
_entity_poly.pdbx_seq_one_letter_code
_entity_poly.pdbx_strand_id
1 'polypeptide(L)'
;MMESKFSTEAIEYLEQHIDELLNDLSELVAIPSVRDLTTQTENAPFGYQIRQAFDYLIKFAEREGLEVRDHQGYALDISFGQGDQEIALLHHVDVVPAGDEMLWRTPPYRMTKIDNMVFGRGVTDNKGPLIASLYILKLFKQLTVPLNKKIRVIIGGAEETTWECVEHYFQHNPQPEYGFSPDGDFPIVNGEKGILYASLGKQFSARSSDSACQIRRIESERDRTSTCHFLVLELAGSSAEKVAHQFAAFADVIDCQSHYRVEISTPWEKSRNPHKVDNSMDKFVNIMRHVEGLDPNSASLVHLLDSHFANDYVGHKLGLYHNDDEMGYTTCCVSAINMDSHGYNLDFDFRFPKGLSIERVRSQLLALSQQAGVNFVEHQYLPLSYLSPESALIQAMGKAYSDVTGTDANCFSKGAASYARALEHGVAFGPTFPEEVTFVHEPNEQLNLESLIKAITIYVKVLISLQE
;
A
#
# COMPACT_ATOMS: atom_id res chain seq x y z
N MET A 1 -1.92 -21.56 -32.09
CA MET A 1 -1.08 -22.78 -32.23
C MET A 1 0.27 -22.59 -31.50
N MET A 2 0.95 -21.46 -31.69
CA MET A 2 2.24 -21.13 -31.02
C MET A 2 2.05 -20.96 -29.52
N GLU A 3 1.06 -20.17 -29.09
CA GLU A 3 0.71 -19.91 -27.67
C GLU A 3 0.45 -21.21 -26.89
N SER A 4 -0.34 -22.13 -27.44
CA SER A 4 -0.66 -23.40 -26.79
C SER A 4 0.56 -24.33 -26.63
N LYS A 5 1.46 -24.35 -27.61
CA LYS A 5 2.68 -25.16 -27.57
C LYS A 5 3.64 -24.66 -26.49
N PHE A 6 3.97 -23.36 -26.51
CA PHE A 6 4.88 -22.79 -25.52
C PHE A 6 4.33 -22.81 -24.10
N SER A 7 3.02 -22.67 -23.92
CA SER A 7 2.41 -22.79 -22.57
C SER A 7 2.58 -24.19 -21.97
N THR A 8 2.47 -25.24 -22.79
CA THR A 8 2.68 -26.62 -22.31
C THR A 8 4.16 -26.86 -21.97
N GLU A 9 5.06 -26.47 -22.89
CA GLU A 9 6.51 -26.57 -22.67
C GLU A 9 6.98 -25.75 -21.46
N ALA A 10 6.32 -24.60 -21.18
CA ALA A 10 6.59 -23.78 -20.00
C ALA A 10 6.24 -24.49 -18.70
N ILE A 11 5.09 -25.15 -18.63
CA ILE A 11 4.66 -25.90 -17.44
C ILE A 11 5.63 -27.06 -17.19
N GLU A 12 5.93 -27.86 -18.22
CA GLU A 12 6.88 -28.97 -18.10
C GLU A 12 8.27 -28.49 -17.65
N TYR A 13 8.73 -27.37 -18.17
CA TYR A 13 10.01 -26.76 -17.75
C TYR A 13 9.97 -26.35 -16.27
N LEU A 14 8.90 -25.69 -15.82
CA LEU A 14 8.77 -25.25 -14.44
C LEU A 14 8.73 -26.42 -13.47
N GLU A 15 7.99 -27.49 -13.79
CA GLU A 15 7.93 -28.69 -12.98
C GLU A 15 9.30 -29.35 -12.82
N GLN A 16 10.14 -29.32 -13.88
CA GLN A 16 11.49 -29.86 -13.85
C GLN A 16 12.48 -28.99 -13.07
N HIS A 17 12.22 -27.68 -12.95
CA HIS A 17 13.13 -26.71 -12.33
C HIS A 17 12.58 -26.09 -11.03
N ILE A 18 11.51 -26.63 -10.50
CA ILE A 18 10.88 -26.08 -9.27
C ILE A 18 11.82 -26.09 -8.07
N ASP A 19 12.65 -27.11 -7.93
CA ASP A 19 13.61 -27.21 -6.82
C ASP A 19 14.73 -26.16 -6.95
N GLU A 20 15.16 -25.84 -8.18
CA GLU A 20 16.12 -24.75 -8.42
C GLU A 20 15.48 -23.39 -8.08
N LEU A 21 14.23 -23.15 -8.52
CA LEU A 21 13.49 -21.94 -8.20
C LEU A 21 13.35 -21.76 -6.69
N LEU A 22 12.98 -22.80 -5.98
CA LEU A 22 12.84 -22.77 -4.51
C LEU A 22 14.17 -22.53 -3.80
N ASN A 23 15.28 -23.07 -4.35
CA ASN A 23 16.61 -22.80 -3.80
C ASN A 23 16.99 -21.31 -3.98
N ASP A 24 16.83 -20.75 -5.17
CA ASP A 24 17.10 -19.34 -5.44
C ASP A 24 16.20 -18.42 -4.58
N LEU A 25 14.93 -18.78 -4.41
CA LEU A 25 14.03 -18.06 -3.51
C LEU A 25 14.50 -18.14 -2.05
N SER A 26 14.93 -19.33 -1.60
CA SER A 26 15.43 -19.53 -0.24
C SER A 26 16.67 -18.69 0.06
N GLU A 27 17.60 -18.60 -0.90
CA GLU A 27 18.79 -17.77 -0.77
C GLU A 27 18.44 -16.27 -0.72
N LEU A 28 17.47 -15.81 -1.54
CA LEU A 28 17.05 -14.44 -1.52
C LEU A 28 16.26 -14.10 -0.23
N VAL A 29 15.42 -15.00 0.27
CA VAL A 29 14.68 -14.83 1.55
C VAL A 29 15.65 -14.76 2.74
N ALA A 30 16.79 -15.48 2.69
CA ALA A 30 17.80 -15.44 3.74
C ALA A 30 18.48 -14.07 3.90
N ILE A 31 18.32 -13.16 2.94
CA ILE A 31 18.81 -11.78 3.04
C ILE A 31 17.66 -10.92 3.62
N PRO A 32 17.78 -10.42 4.87
CA PRO A 32 16.75 -9.59 5.50
C PRO A 32 16.78 -8.16 4.94
N SER A 33 16.35 -7.98 3.71
CA SER A 33 16.42 -6.74 2.93
C SER A 33 15.47 -5.64 3.45
N VAL A 34 15.54 -5.36 4.73
CA VAL A 34 14.83 -4.24 5.38
C VAL A 34 15.64 -2.95 5.17
N ARG A 35 14.94 -1.85 4.88
CA ARG A 35 15.57 -0.52 4.74
C ARG A 35 16.27 -0.12 6.03
N ASP A 36 17.57 0.20 5.95
CA ASP A 36 18.38 0.65 7.07
C ASP A 36 19.33 1.78 6.63
N LEU A 37 18.91 3.02 6.85
CA LEU A 37 19.69 4.20 6.49
C LEU A 37 20.96 4.38 7.32
N THR A 38 21.12 3.66 8.44
CA THR A 38 22.37 3.69 9.23
C THR A 38 23.54 3.02 8.52
N THR A 39 23.22 2.17 7.53
CA THR A 39 24.20 1.47 6.68
C THR A 39 24.26 2.00 5.25
N GLN A 40 23.65 3.18 5.01
CA GLN A 40 23.58 3.83 3.70
C GLN A 40 24.96 4.19 3.18
N THR A 41 25.18 3.96 1.87
CA THR A 41 26.34 4.41 1.11
C THR A 41 25.89 4.91 -0.28
N GLU A 42 26.82 5.50 -1.06
CA GLU A 42 26.51 5.96 -2.42
C GLU A 42 25.93 4.85 -3.32
N ASN A 43 26.43 3.62 -3.20
CA ASN A 43 25.94 2.46 -3.98
C ASN A 43 24.91 1.59 -3.23
N ALA A 44 24.49 2.00 -2.06
CA ALA A 44 23.50 1.34 -1.22
C ALA A 44 22.58 2.39 -0.57
N PRO A 45 21.77 3.12 -1.37
CA PRO A 45 20.96 4.24 -0.87
C PRO A 45 19.92 3.83 0.17
N PHE A 46 19.53 2.57 0.19
CA PHE A 46 18.54 2.02 1.13
C PHE A 46 19.16 1.13 2.21
N GLY A 47 20.48 1.01 2.25
CA GLY A 47 21.24 0.26 3.22
C GLY A 47 21.83 -1.05 2.70
N TYR A 48 22.69 -1.63 3.52
CA TYR A 48 23.54 -2.77 3.16
C TYR A 48 22.74 -4.04 2.77
N GLN A 49 21.66 -4.35 3.48
CA GLN A 49 20.90 -5.59 3.24
C GLN A 49 20.16 -5.56 1.87
N ILE A 50 19.64 -4.42 1.47
CA ILE A 50 19.01 -4.25 0.15
C ILE A 50 20.09 -4.36 -0.94
N ARG A 51 21.26 -3.78 -0.72
CA ARG A 51 22.41 -3.93 -1.63
C ARG A 51 22.83 -5.41 -1.78
N GLN A 52 22.89 -6.16 -0.70
CA GLN A 52 23.18 -7.61 -0.77
C GLN A 52 22.15 -8.37 -1.61
N ALA A 53 20.86 -8.02 -1.49
CA ALA A 53 19.82 -8.63 -2.30
C ALA A 53 19.99 -8.28 -3.80
N PHE A 54 20.36 -7.05 -4.12
CA PHE A 54 20.71 -6.67 -5.50
C PHE A 54 21.95 -7.41 -6.00
N ASP A 55 23.01 -7.53 -5.19
CA ASP A 55 24.20 -8.28 -5.56
C ASP A 55 23.93 -9.77 -5.84
N TYR A 56 22.99 -10.36 -5.09
CA TYR A 56 22.50 -11.71 -5.35
C TYR A 56 21.82 -11.80 -6.72
N LEU A 57 20.90 -10.85 -7.02
CA LEU A 57 20.16 -10.84 -8.28
C LEU A 57 21.06 -10.56 -9.51
N ILE A 58 22.09 -9.73 -9.34
CA ILE A 58 23.11 -9.52 -10.38
C ILE A 58 23.83 -10.83 -10.71
N LYS A 59 24.28 -11.58 -9.67
CA LYS A 59 24.92 -12.87 -9.85
C LYS A 59 23.99 -13.91 -10.48
N PHE A 60 22.69 -13.88 -10.10
CA PHE A 60 21.67 -14.71 -10.75
C PHE A 60 21.61 -14.41 -12.26
N ALA A 61 21.48 -13.13 -12.63
CA ALA A 61 21.37 -12.73 -14.03
C ALA A 61 22.63 -13.11 -14.83
N GLU A 62 23.82 -12.89 -14.26
CA GLU A 62 25.10 -13.28 -14.87
C GLU A 62 25.19 -14.80 -15.07
N ARG A 63 24.80 -15.59 -14.05
CA ARG A 63 24.76 -17.06 -14.11
C ARG A 63 23.86 -17.56 -15.24
N GLU A 64 22.69 -16.97 -15.37
CA GLU A 64 21.71 -17.34 -16.40
C GLU A 64 22.01 -16.66 -17.76
N GLY A 65 23.01 -15.77 -17.82
CA GLY A 65 23.38 -15.01 -19.03
C GLY A 65 22.26 -14.10 -19.53
N LEU A 66 21.55 -13.47 -18.60
CA LEU A 66 20.56 -12.41 -18.84
C LEU A 66 21.25 -11.05 -18.81
N GLU A 67 20.69 -10.07 -19.51
CA GLU A 67 21.18 -8.69 -19.43
C GLU A 67 20.75 -8.10 -18.07
N VAL A 68 21.69 -7.47 -17.35
CA VAL A 68 21.41 -6.82 -16.07
C VAL A 68 22.03 -5.43 -16.02
N ARG A 69 21.31 -4.47 -15.44
CA ARG A 69 21.79 -3.09 -15.22
C ARG A 69 21.47 -2.68 -13.79
N ASP A 70 22.45 -2.10 -13.13
CA ASP A 70 22.34 -1.51 -11.81
C ASP A 70 22.21 0.02 -11.94
N HIS A 71 21.12 0.56 -11.42
CA HIS A 71 20.81 1.97 -11.44
C HIS A 71 21.23 2.61 -10.10
N GLN A 72 22.55 2.61 -9.86
CA GLN A 72 23.18 3.25 -8.68
C GLN A 72 22.66 2.71 -7.34
N GLY A 73 22.26 1.44 -7.29
CA GLY A 73 21.69 0.82 -6.10
C GLY A 73 20.26 1.25 -5.75
N TYR A 74 19.60 2.09 -6.56
CA TYR A 74 18.18 2.42 -6.39
C TYR A 74 17.28 1.32 -6.94
N ALA A 75 17.61 0.82 -8.12
CA ALA A 75 16.89 -0.26 -8.79
C ALA A 75 17.81 -1.10 -9.65
N LEU A 76 17.38 -2.32 -9.98
CA LEU A 76 17.95 -3.14 -11.04
C LEU A 76 16.94 -3.28 -12.18
N ASP A 77 17.42 -3.49 -13.41
CA ASP A 77 16.64 -4.16 -14.43
C ASP A 77 17.37 -5.40 -14.95
N ILE A 78 16.60 -6.48 -15.14
CA ILE A 78 17.06 -7.75 -15.72
C ILE A 78 16.18 -8.03 -16.92
N SER A 79 16.77 -8.28 -18.07
CA SER A 79 15.99 -8.34 -19.30
C SER A 79 16.45 -9.43 -20.26
N PHE A 80 15.49 -9.83 -21.13
CA PHE A 80 15.71 -10.78 -22.20
C PHE A 80 14.87 -10.42 -23.43
N GLY A 81 15.38 -10.74 -24.62
CA GLY A 81 14.76 -10.45 -25.89
C GLY A 81 15.37 -9.22 -26.59
N GLN A 82 14.83 -8.89 -27.75
CA GLN A 82 15.26 -7.77 -28.57
C GLN A 82 14.03 -7.00 -29.06
N GLY A 83 14.20 -5.76 -29.41
CA GLY A 83 13.15 -4.87 -29.91
C GLY A 83 13.21 -3.49 -29.22
N ASP A 84 12.59 -2.52 -29.88
CA ASP A 84 12.51 -1.14 -29.37
C ASP A 84 11.34 -0.97 -28.38
N GLN A 85 10.35 -1.86 -28.45
CA GLN A 85 9.23 -1.91 -27.52
C GLN A 85 9.51 -2.88 -26.38
N GLU A 86 9.01 -2.56 -25.21
CA GLU A 86 9.28 -3.33 -23.99
C GLU A 86 8.00 -3.63 -23.21
N ILE A 87 7.97 -4.81 -22.60
CA ILE A 87 6.97 -5.20 -21.60
C ILE A 87 7.69 -5.32 -20.27
N ALA A 88 7.23 -4.63 -19.25
CA ALA A 88 7.86 -4.67 -17.94
C ALA A 88 7.05 -5.47 -16.90
N LEU A 89 7.78 -6.20 -16.06
CA LEU A 89 7.29 -6.72 -14.79
C LEU A 89 7.96 -5.91 -13.67
N LEU A 90 7.17 -5.27 -12.83
CA LEU A 90 7.69 -4.39 -11.79
C LEU A 90 7.61 -5.08 -10.43
N HIS A 91 8.75 -5.20 -9.79
CA HIS A 91 8.98 -5.88 -8.52
C HIS A 91 9.76 -5.04 -7.54
N HIS A 92 9.78 -5.46 -6.28
CA HIS A 92 10.69 -4.94 -5.28
C HIS A 92 11.41 -6.06 -4.53
N VAL A 93 12.53 -5.73 -3.90
CA VAL A 93 13.33 -6.67 -3.14
C VAL A 93 13.38 -6.35 -1.65
N ASP A 94 13.02 -5.11 -1.30
CA ASP A 94 12.87 -4.73 0.10
C ASP A 94 11.67 -5.42 0.74
N VAL A 95 11.72 -5.58 2.04
CA VAL A 95 10.68 -6.23 2.84
C VAL A 95 10.44 -5.43 4.11
N VAL A 96 9.21 -5.46 4.64
CA VAL A 96 8.92 -4.93 5.97
C VAL A 96 9.65 -5.75 7.05
N PRO A 97 9.98 -5.15 8.21
CA PRO A 97 10.56 -5.88 9.33
C PRO A 97 9.73 -7.11 9.74
N ALA A 98 10.38 -8.14 10.23
CA ALA A 98 9.69 -9.36 10.70
C ALA A 98 8.80 -9.13 11.93
N GLY A 99 8.99 -8.02 12.65
CA GLY A 99 8.32 -7.76 13.91
C GLY A 99 8.79 -8.69 15.03
N ASP A 100 7.86 -9.11 15.90
CA ASP A 100 8.17 -10.06 16.97
C ASP A 100 8.36 -11.48 16.42
N GLU A 101 9.58 -11.94 16.40
CA GLU A 101 9.94 -13.28 15.90
C GLU A 101 9.30 -14.42 16.72
N MET A 102 8.87 -14.17 17.95
CA MET A 102 8.15 -15.17 18.76
C MET A 102 6.77 -15.52 18.21
N LEU A 103 6.19 -14.66 17.36
CA LEU A 103 4.92 -14.90 16.70
C LEU A 103 5.06 -15.75 15.42
N TRP A 104 6.29 -16.00 14.96
CA TRP A 104 6.56 -16.81 13.80
C TRP A 104 6.65 -18.29 14.15
N ARG A 105 5.99 -19.14 13.37
CA ARG A 105 6.10 -20.62 13.48
C ARG A 105 7.44 -21.14 12.98
N THR A 106 8.04 -20.42 12.02
CA THR A 106 9.34 -20.71 11.43
C THR A 106 10.17 -19.42 11.40
N PRO A 107 11.50 -19.45 11.46
CA PRO A 107 12.32 -18.23 11.41
C PRO A 107 11.99 -17.39 10.15
N PRO A 108 11.73 -16.07 10.28
CA PRO A 108 11.23 -15.24 9.18
C PRO A 108 12.19 -15.17 7.98
N TYR A 109 13.49 -15.17 8.20
CA TYR A 109 14.51 -15.09 7.14
C TYR A 109 15.17 -16.45 6.83
N ARG A 110 14.47 -17.54 7.12
CA ARG A 110 14.83 -18.89 6.70
C ARG A 110 13.62 -19.56 6.09
N MET A 111 13.51 -19.47 4.75
CA MET A 111 12.39 -20.09 4.05
C MET A 111 12.20 -21.55 4.48
N THR A 112 10.99 -21.89 4.87
CA THR A 112 10.62 -23.24 5.31
C THR A 112 9.47 -23.75 4.48
N LYS A 113 9.68 -24.90 3.81
CA LYS A 113 8.63 -25.59 3.06
C LYS A 113 7.94 -26.62 3.95
N ILE A 114 6.63 -26.54 4.03
CA ILE A 114 5.76 -27.53 4.69
C ILE A 114 4.66 -27.89 3.70
N ASP A 115 4.66 -29.11 3.23
CA ASP A 115 3.77 -29.58 2.16
C ASP A 115 3.85 -28.68 0.91
N ASN A 116 2.75 -28.09 0.49
CA ASN A 116 2.66 -27.17 -0.65
C ASN A 116 2.82 -25.70 -0.28
N MET A 117 3.12 -25.39 0.99
CA MET A 117 3.29 -24.02 1.47
C MET A 117 4.76 -23.74 1.75
N VAL A 118 5.20 -22.54 1.42
CA VAL A 118 6.48 -21.98 1.86
C VAL A 118 6.23 -20.79 2.78
N PHE A 119 7.00 -20.71 3.85
CA PHE A 119 6.92 -19.69 4.89
C PHE A 119 8.20 -18.89 4.94
N GLY A 120 8.09 -17.58 5.10
CA GLY A 120 9.21 -16.66 5.26
C GLY A 120 8.82 -15.24 4.90
N ARG A 121 9.53 -14.24 5.43
CA ARG A 121 9.30 -12.84 5.08
C ARG A 121 9.71 -12.60 3.63
N GLY A 122 8.80 -12.05 2.82
CA GLY A 122 9.02 -11.75 1.41
C GLY A 122 8.68 -12.92 0.46
N VAL A 123 8.23 -14.07 0.97
CA VAL A 123 7.87 -15.20 0.08
C VAL A 123 6.69 -14.86 -0.84
N THR A 124 5.78 -14.00 -0.41
CA THR A 124 4.67 -13.48 -1.21
C THR A 124 4.93 -12.05 -1.66
N ASP A 125 5.48 -11.22 -0.79
CA ASP A 125 5.66 -9.78 -0.97
C ASP A 125 7.14 -9.39 -0.84
N ASN A 126 7.93 -9.33 -1.92
CA ASN A 126 7.61 -9.65 -3.32
C ASN A 126 8.65 -10.61 -3.92
N LYS A 127 9.54 -11.24 -3.08
CA LYS A 127 10.67 -12.08 -3.53
C LYS A 127 10.24 -13.34 -4.29
N GLY A 128 9.13 -13.96 -3.89
CA GLY A 128 8.60 -15.14 -4.58
C GLY A 128 8.17 -14.81 -6.01
N PRO A 129 7.26 -13.85 -6.22
CA PRO A 129 6.87 -13.37 -7.54
C PRO A 129 8.04 -12.83 -8.37
N LEU A 130 9.03 -12.18 -7.74
CA LEU A 130 10.24 -11.71 -8.39
C LEU A 130 11.06 -12.89 -8.97
N ILE A 131 11.37 -13.90 -8.16
CA ILE A 131 12.10 -15.09 -8.63
C ILE A 131 11.30 -15.82 -9.71
N ALA A 132 9.97 -15.93 -9.56
CA ALA A 132 9.08 -16.48 -10.59
C ALA A 132 9.24 -15.75 -11.93
N SER A 133 9.26 -14.42 -11.92
CA SER A 133 9.45 -13.60 -13.12
C SER A 133 10.83 -13.78 -13.76
N LEU A 134 11.88 -13.93 -12.96
CA LEU A 134 13.22 -14.23 -13.47
C LEU A 134 13.30 -15.63 -14.08
N TYR A 135 12.58 -16.60 -13.53
CA TYR A 135 12.47 -17.94 -14.13
C TYR A 135 11.68 -17.94 -15.43
N ILE A 136 10.76 -17.02 -15.65
CA ILE A 136 10.12 -16.81 -16.96
C ILE A 136 11.15 -16.32 -18.00
N LEU A 137 12.05 -15.39 -17.65
CA LEU A 137 13.12 -14.97 -18.55
C LEU A 137 14.08 -16.13 -18.89
N LYS A 138 14.45 -16.92 -17.87
CA LYS A 138 15.28 -18.13 -18.04
C LYS A 138 14.61 -19.13 -18.97
N LEU A 139 13.33 -19.40 -18.76
CA LEU A 139 12.50 -20.26 -19.61
C LEU A 139 12.49 -19.80 -21.07
N PHE A 140 12.18 -18.52 -21.32
CA PHE A 140 12.09 -17.97 -22.68
C PHE A 140 13.43 -18.05 -23.41
N LYS A 141 14.52 -17.85 -22.69
CA LYS A 141 15.88 -18.02 -23.22
C LYS A 141 16.17 -19.47 -23.60
N GLN A 142 15.87 -20.43 -22.72
CA GLN A 142 16.15 -21.85 -22.96
C GLN A 142 15.29 -22.44 -24.08
N LEU A 143 14.01 -22.10 -24.11
CA LEU A 143 13.10 -22.56 -25.17
C LEU A 143 13.26 -21.76 -26.47
N THR A 144 14.14 -20.77 -26.50
CA THR A 144 14.36 -19.91 -27.67
C THR A 144 13.03 -19.32 -28.16
N VAL A 145 12.21 -18.81 -27.23
CA VAL A 145 10.92 -18.19 -27.57
C VAL A 145 11.19 -16.94 -28.43
N PRO A 146 10.57 -16.84 -29.62
CA PRO A 146 10.73 -15.65 -30.44
C PRO A 146 10.02 -14.46 -29.79
N LEU A 147 10.78 -13.45 -29.40
CA LEU A 147 10.28 -12.23 -28.80
C LEU A 147 10.45 -11.06 -29.76
N ASN A 148 9.34 -10.36 -30.07
CA ASN A 148 9.33 -9.12 -30.85
C ASN A 148 9.50 -7.90 -29.95
N LYS A 149 9.11 -8.02 -28.68
CA LYS A 149 9.27 -6.99 -27.63
C LYS A 149 10.19 -7.54 -26.55
N LYS A 150 11.11 -6.71 -26.08
CA LYS A 150 11.99 -7.04 -24.95
C LYS A 150 11.17 -7.17 -23.67
N ILE A 151 11.46 -8.18 -22.87
CA ILE A 151 10.87 -8.33 -21.53
C ILE A 151 11.87 -7.83 -20.50
N ARG A 152 11.44 -6.94 -19.61
CA ARG A 152 12.26 -6.30 -18.61
C ARG A 152 11.63 -6.47 -17.23
N VAL A 153 12.36 -7.11 -16.32
CA VAL A 153 12.01 -7.20 -14.90
C VAL A 153 12.70 -6.04 -14.19
N ILE A 154 11.93 -5.06 -13.73
CA ILE A 154 12.39 -3.89 -12.98
C ILE A 154 12.22 -4.20 -11.50
N ILE A 155 13.28 -3.98 -10.71
CA ILE A 155 13.33 -4.38 -9.29
C ILE A 155 13.74 -3.17 -8.47
N GLY A 156 12.82 -2.64 -7.67
CA GLY A 156 13.11 -1.53 -6.75
C GLY A 156 13.59 -2.00 -5.38
N GLY A 157 14.17 -1.08 -4.62
CA GLY A 157 14.67 -1.34 -3.28
C GLY A 157 14.02 -0.50 -2.18
N ALA A 158 12.86 0.13 -2.43
CA ALA A 158 12.19 0.99 -1.45
C ALA A 158 10.66 1.08 -1.70
N GLU A 159 10.02 -0.01 -2.11
CA GLU A 159 8.57 -0.08 -2.30
C GLU A 159 7.84 0.09 -1.00
N GLU A 160 8.25 -0.64 0.00
CA GLU A 160 7.64 -0.71 1.34
C GLU A 160 7.79 0.60 2.14
N THR A 161 8.44 1.61 1.55
CA THR A 161 8.78 2.84 2.28
C THR A 161 8.50 4.11 1.50
N THR A 162 9.36 4.51 0.55
CA THR A 162 9.37 5.87 -0.02
C THR A 162 9.17 5.93 -1.53
N TRP A 163 9.33 4.85 -2.25
CA TRP A 163 9.28 4.74 -3.72
C TRP A 163 10.36 5.53 -4.47
N GLU A 164 11.34 6.08 -3.78
CA GLU A 164 12.49 6.79 -4.38
C GLU A 164 13.21 5.95 -5.44
N CYS A 165 13.17 4.63 -5.32
CA CYS A 165 13.77 3.68 -6.24
C CYS A 165 13.18 3.78 -7.66
N VAL A 166 11.85 3.74 -7.80
CA VAL A 166 11.19 3.85 -9.11
C VAL A 166 11.12 5.28 -9.63
N GLU A 167 11.05 6.26 -8.74
CA GLU A 167 11.18 7.66 -9.14
C GLU A 167 12.54 7.91 -9.79
N HIS A 168 13.64 7.45 -9.15
CA HIS A 168 14.98 7.52 -9.71
C HIS A 168 15.09 6.75 -11.03
N TYR A 169 14.53 5.53 -11.07
CA TYR A 169 14.59 4.66 -12.24
C TYR A 169 13.93 5.31 -13.47
N PHE A 170 12.68 5.78 -13.36
CA PHE A 170 11.93 6.37 -14.47
C PHE A 170 12.32 7.82 -14.81
N GLN A 171 13.12 8.49 -13.99
CA GLN A 171 13.78 9.73 -14.40
C GLN A 171 14.87 9.51 -15.47
N HIS A 172 15.44 8.30 -15.55
CA HIS A 172 16.57 7.98 -16.41
C HIS A 172 16.25 6.93 -17.49
N ASN A 173 15.11 6.26 -17.37
CA ASN A 173 14.69 5.20 -18.29
C ASN A 173 13.26 5.47 -18.80
N PRO A 174 12.97 5.12 -20.07
CA PRO A 174 11.63 5.29 -20.62
C PRO A 174 10.63 4.35 -19.95
N GLN A 175 9.37 4.76 -19.95
CA GLN A 175 8.25 3.90 -19.59
C GLN A 175 8.11 2.75 -20.62
N PRO A 176 7.79 1.53 -20.19
CA PRO A 176 7.49 0.43 -21.10
C PRO A 176 6.17 0.65 -21.83
N GLU A 177 5.99 -0.02 -22.97
CA GLU A 177 4.71 0.03 -23.70
C GLU A 177 3.56 -0.55 -22.87
N TYR A 178 3.84 -1.67 -22.18
CA TYR A 178 2.95 -2.33 -21.23
C TYR A 178 3.74 -2.78 -20.01
N GLY A 179 3.06 -2.87 -18.87
CA GLY A 179 3.68 -3.46 -17.71
C GLY A 179 2.67 -3.93 -16.68
N PHE A 180 3.12 -4.74 -15.75
CA PHE A 180 2.33 -5.10 -14.59
C PHE A 180 3.22 -5.39 -13.39
N SER A 181 2.64 -5.27 -12.22
CA SER A 181 3.30 -5.66 -10.98
C SER A 181 2.64 -6.92 -10.43
N PRO A 182 3.36 -8.04 -10.35
CA PRO A 182 2.94 -9.23 -9.62
C PRO A 182 3.04 -9.00 -8.10
N ASP A 183 2.29 -8.02 -7.62
CA ASP A 183 2.31 -7.51 -6.26
C ASP A 183 0.89 -7.12 -5.81
N GLY A 184 -0.02 -8.07 -5.96
CA GLY A 184 -1.42 -7.81 -5.66
C GLY A 184 -2.28 -9.07 -5.75
N ASP A 185 -3.54 -8.86 -6.14
CA ASP A 185 -4.52 -9.94 -6.25
C ASP A 185 -4.90 -10.22 -7.70
N PHE A 186 -5.26 -11.47 -7.95
CA PHE A 186 -6.05 -11.86 -9.10
C PHE A 186 -7.55 -11.58 -8.87
N PRO A 187 -8.41 -11.45 -9.94
CA PRO A 187 -8.05 -11.55 -11.35
C PRO A 187 -7.26 -10.36 -11.90
N ILE A 188 -7.80 -9.12 -11.90
CA ILE A 188 -7.12 -7.96 -12.48
C ILE A 188 -7.45 -6.70 -11.67
N VAL A 189 -6.46 -6.08 -11.06
CA VAL A 189 -6.63 -4.79 -10.40
C VAL A 189 -6.37 -3.68 -11.42
N ASN A 190 -7.40 -3.35 -12.21
CA ASN A 190 -7.26 -2.37 -13.29
C ASN A 190 -7.37 -0.92 -12.86
N GLY A 191 -7.68 -0.66 -11.59
CA GLY A 191 -7.79 0.69 -11.06
C GLY A 191 -7.40 0.80 -9.60
N GLU A 192 -6.71 1.87 -9.25
CA GLU A 192 -6.34 2.23 -7.90
C GLU A 192 -6.67 3.69 -7.65
N LYS A 193 -7.43 3.98 -6.58
CA LYS A 193 -7.88 5.34 -6.25
C LYS A 193 -6.70 6.28 -6.02
N GLY A 194 -6.83 7.55 -6.41
CA GLY A 194 -5.94 8.61 -5.96
C GLY A 194 -5.98 8.70 -4.43
N ILE A 195 -4.83 8.90 -3.79
CA ILE A 195 -4.70 8.95 -2.33
C ILE A 195 -4.02 10.26 -1.95
N LEU A 196 -4.67 11.01 -1.07
CA LEU A 196 -4.11 12.22 -0.47
C LEU A 196 -4.02 12.04 1.04
N TYR A 197 -2.79 12.02 1.56
CA TYR A 197 -2.52 12.14 3.00
C TYR A 197 -2.27 13.61 3.32
N ALA A 198 -3.08 14.18 4.20
CA ALA A 198 -3.02 15.58 4.53
C ALA A 198 -3.36 15.85 6.00
N SER A 199 -3.09 17.06 6.44
CA SER A 199 -3.49 17.52 7.76
C SER A 199 -4.11 18.92 7.74
N LEU A 200 -4.96 19.15 8.74
CA LEU A 200 -5.48 20.47 9.09
C LEU A 200 -5.05 20.80 10.52
N GLY A 201 -4.48 21.98 10.73
CA GLY A 201 -3.98 22.36 12.04
C GLY A 201 -4.16 23.83 12.36
N LYS A 202 -4.17 24.16 13.66
CA LYS A 202 -4.28 25.54 14.15
C LYS A 202 -3.34 25.75 15.31
N GLN A 203 -2.59 26.85 15.27
CA GLN A 203 -1.82 27.33 16.41
C GLN A 203 -2.67 28.27 17.25
N PHE A 204 -2.52 28.19 18.58
CA PHE A 204 -3.25 29.04 19.51
C PHE A 204 -2.44 30.27 19.87
N SER A 205 -3.08 31.42 19.89
CA SER A 205 -2.47 32.67 20.34
C SER A 205 -2.52 32.84 21.86
N ALA A 206 -3.53 32.32 22.53
CA ALA A 206 -3.69 32.33 23.99
C ALA A 206 -4.69 31.26 24.42
N ARG A 207 -4.63 30.83 25.72
CA ARG A 207 -5.66 30.03 26.35
C ARG A 207 -6.59 30.94 27.20
N SER A 208 -7.88 30.67 27.13
CA SER A 208 -8.86 31.25 28.06
C SER A 208 -8.88 30.42 29.36
N SER A 209 -8.76 31.07 30.52
CA SER A 209 -8.72 30.42 31.83
C SER A 209 -10.09 30.22 32.47
N ASP A 210 -11.17 30.84 31.97
CA ASP A 210 -12.46 30.96 32.64
C ASP A 210 -13.60 30.15 31.98
N SER A 211 -13.28 29.09 31.27
CA SER A 211 -14.27 28.25 30.60
C SER A 211 -14.80 27.12 31.50
N ALA A 212 -16.10 26.79 31.38
CA ALA A 212 -16.71 25.72 32.13
C ALA A 212 -16.13 24.34 31.77
N CYS A 213 -15.74 24.16 30.52
CA CYS A 213 -15.05 22.94 30.02
C CYS A 213 -13.92 23.31 29.07
N GLN A 214 -12.80 22.64 29.23
CA GLN A 214 -11.60 22.79 28.39
C GLN A 214 -11.01 21.44 28.07
N ILE A 215 -10.63 21.24 26.77
CA ILE A 215 -9.78 20.16 26.39
C ILE A 215 -8.33 20.59 26.61
N ARG A 216 -7.63 19.96 27.56
CA ARG A 216 -6.22 20.23 27.84
C ARG A 216 -5.31 19.54 26.86
N ARG A 217 -5.63 18.30 26.52
CA ARG A 217 -4.85 17.44 25.63
C ARG A 217 -5.76 16.48 24.88
N ILE A 218 -5.44 16.23 23.65
CA ILE A 218 -5.86 15.07 22.87
C ILE A 218 -4.62 14.41 22.32
N GLU A 219 -4.55 13.11 22.43
CA GLU A 219 -3.47 12.29 21.89
C GLU A 219 -4.07 11.04 21.23
N SER A 220 -3.69 10.79 20.00
CA SER A 220 -3.99 9.56 19.27
C SER A 220 -2.72 8.96 18.70
N GLU A 221 -2.77 7.69 18.38
CA GLU A 221 -1.70 7.04 17.64
C GLU A 221 -1.57 7.68 16.24
N ARG A 222 -0.32 7.89 15.77
CA ARG A 222 -0.05 8.50 14.47
C ARG A 222 0.26 7.42 13.45
N ASP A 223 -0.77 6.72 13.02
CA ASP A 223 -0.71 5.83 11.87
C ASP A 223 -1.66 6.35 10.77
N ARG A 224 -1.10 6.86 9.69
CA ARG A 224 -1.88 7.40 8.56
C ARG A 224 -2.64 6.33 7.80
N THR A 225 -2.28 5.07 7.98
CA THR A 225 -2.84 3.94 7.24
C THR A 225 -3.98 3.26 7.99
N SER A 226 -4.26 3.69 9.23
CA SER A 226 -5.33 3.17 10.07
C SER A 226 -6.41 4.20 10.40
N THR A 227 -7.57 3.71 10.83
CA THR A 227 -8.59 4.54 11.49
C THR A 227 -8.06 5.08 12.82
N CYS A 228 -8.56 6.23 13.30
CA CYS A 228 -8.28 6.69 14.66
C CYS A 228 -8.99 5.75 15.64
N HIS A 229 -8.33 4.66 16.01
CA HIS A 229 -8.91 3.59 16.84
C HIS A 229 -8.64 3.75 18.33
N PHE A 230 -7.69 4.62 18.70
CA PHE A 230 -7.37 4.96 20.09
C PHE A 230 -7.20 6.45 20.25
N LEU A 231 -7.87 7.04 21.25
CA LEU A 231 -7.83 8.47 21.55
C LEU A 231 -7.87 8.71 23.06
N VAL A 232 -6.91 9.46 23.54
CA VAL A 232 -6.85 9.92 24.94
C VAL A 232 -7.23 11.41 24.98
N LEU A 233 -8.18 11.74 25.86
CA LEU A 233 -8.71 13.09 26.05
C LEU A 233 -8.51 13.51 27.51
N GLU A 234 -7.96 14.70 27.77
CA GLU A 234 -7.88 15.33 29.07
C GLU A 234 -8.83 16.51 29.15
N LEU A 235 -9.82 16.45 30.09
CA LEU A 235 -10.83 17.47 30.29
C LEU A 235 -10.62 18.18 31.61
N ALA A 236 -10.72 19.52 31.62
CA ALA A 236 -10.64 20.35 32.83
C ALA A 236 -11.72 21.42 32.82
N GLY A 237 -11.94 22.04 33.99
CA GLY A 237 -12.98 23.05 34.23
C GLY A 237 -14.11 22.57 35.11
N SER A 238 -15.01 23.44 35.46
CA SER A 238 -16.09 23.16 36.46
C SER A 238 -17.12 22.13 36.00
N SER A 239 -17.25 21.90 34.69
CA SER A 239 -18.15 20.88 34.12
C SER A 239 -17.41 19.63 33.57
N ALA A 240 -16.08 19.55 33.74
CA ALA A 240 -15.26 18.46 33.20
C ALA A 240 -15.71 17.08 33.68
N GLU A 241 -16.05 16.92 34.96
CA GLU A 241 -16.58 15.69 35.54
C GLU A 241 -17.86 15.24 34.84
N LYS A 242 -18.83 16.12 34.71
CA LYS A 242 -20.11 15.83 34.05
C LYS A 242 -19.92 15.45 32.60
N VAL A 243 -19.00 16.11 31.89
CA VAL A 243 -18.68 15.81 30.47
C VAL A 243 -17.95 14.49 30.37
N ALA A 244 -16.93 14.23 31.18
CA ALA A 244 -16.17 12.99 31.17
C ALA A 244 -17.07 11.76 31.39
N HIS A 245 -18.02 11.85 32.34
CA HIS A 245 -18.95 10.75 32.59
C HIS A 245 -19.92 10.45 31.46
N GLN A 246 -20.10 11.34 30.47
CA GLN A 246 -20.89 11.02 29.28
C GLN A 246 -20.18 9.99 28.37
N PHE A 247 -18.87 9.83 28.50
CA PHE A 247 -18.07 8.83 27.77
C PHE A 247 -18.08 7.45 28.45
N ALA A 248 -18.50 7.34 29.72
CA ALA A 248 -18.39 6.14 30.55
C ALA A 248 -19.10 4.89 29.95
N ALA A 249 -20.02 5.07 28.99
CA ALA A 249 -20.73 3.96 28.37
C ALA A 249 -19.83 3.16 27.38
N PHE A 250 -18.71 3.74 26.92
CA PHE A 250 -17.84 3.16 25.88
C PHE A 250 -16.35 3.53 26.00
N ALA A 251 -15.96 4.20 27.09
CA ALA A 251 -14.60 4.67 27.34
C ALA A 251 -14.25 4.55 28.82
N ASP A 252 -12.95 4.41 29.09
CA ASP A 252 -12.44 4.48 30.45
C ASP A 252 -12.33 5.93 30.89
N VAL A 253 -12.88 6.23 32.07
CA VAL A 253 -12.89 7.58 32.67
C VAL A 253 -12.11 7.55 33.98
N ILE A 254 -11.03 8.32 34.05
CA ILE A 254 -10.11 8.36 35.20
C ILE A 254 -10.07 9.76 35.76
N ASP A 255 -10.37 9.89 37.09
CA ASP A 255 -10.19 11.14 37.82
C ASP A 255 -8.71 11.29 38.22
N CYS A 256 -8.05 12.32 37.64
CA CYS A 256 -6.65 12.67 37.90
C CYS A 256 -6.54 13.86 38.89
N GLN A 257 -7.56 14.16 39.68
CA GLN A 257 -7.67 15.26 40.68
C GLN A 257 -7.73 16.67 40.03
N SER A 258 -6.87 16.99 39.08
CA SER A 258 -6.83 18.30 38.39
C SER A 258 -7.51 18.30 37.01
N HIS A 259 -7.88 17.14 36.51
CA HIS A 259 -8.54 16.92 35.23
C HIS A 259 -9.13 15.50 35.18
N TYR A 260 -9.98 15.25 34.18
CA TYR A 260 -10.49 13.91 33.86
C TYR A 260 -9.81 13.41 32.60
N ARG A 261 -9.27 12.20 32.68
CA ARG A 261 -8.72 11.49 31.51
C ARG A 261 -9.75 10.50 30.98
N VAL A 262 -10.02 10.56 29.72
CA VAL A 262 -10.94 9.66 28.98
C VAL A 262 -10.17 8.93 27.93
N GLU A 263 -10.23 7.60 27.92
CA GLU A 263 -9.57 6.72 26.94
C GLU A 263 -10.63 6.03 26.08
N ILE A 264 -10.68 6.39 24.78
CA ILE A 264 -11.64 5.86 23.83
C ILE A 264 -10.92 4.86 22.94
N SER A 265 -11.39 3.61 22.92
CA SER A 265 -10.89 2.56 22.03
C SER A 265 -11.99 2.06 21.11
N THR A 266 -11.62 1.77 19.88
CA THR A 266 -12.47 1.15 18.85
C THR A 266 -11.67 0.07 18.13
N PRO A 267 -12.30 -0.85 17.39
CA PRO A 267 -11.57 -1.81 16.60
C PRO A 267 -10.65 -1.13 15.57
N TRP A 268 -9.45 -1.69 15.38
CA TRP A 268 -8.53 -1.25 14.35
C TRP A 268 -9.05 -1.64 12.95
N GLU A 269 -8.93 -0.76 11.98
CA GLU A 269 -9.17 -1.04 10.57
C GLU A 269 -8.26 -0.14 9.71
N LYS A 270 -7.99 -0.57 8.49
CA LYS A 270 -7.24 0.23 7.50
C LYS A 270 -8.02 1.49 7.12
N SER A 271 -7.35 2.64 7.01
CA SER A 271 -7.95 3.95 6.68
C SER A 271 -8.76 3.95 5.38
N ARG A 272 -8.46 3.05 4.45
CA ARG A 272 -9.21 2.86 3.20
C ARG A 272 -10.61 2.28 3.38
N ASN A 273 -10.91 1.70 4.53
CA ASN A 273 -12.18 1.05 4.86
C ASN A 273 -12.85 1.69 6.09
N PRO A 274 -12.95 3.03 6.18
CA PRO A 274 -13.36 3.70 7.41
C PRO A 274 -14.79 3.38 7.86
N HIS A 275 -15.61 2.82 6.95
CA HIS A 275 -17.00 2.44 7.20
C HIS A 275 -17.16 1.07 7.89
N LYS A 276 -16.09 0.29 8.03
CA LYS A 276 -16.16 -1.06 8.63
C LYS A 276 -16.16 -1.06 10.15
N VAL A 277 -15.66 0.00 10.76
CA VAL A 277 -15.55 0.12 12.22
C VAL A 277 -15.97 1.52 12.67
N ASP A 278 -16.35 1.65 13.94
CA ASP A 278 -16.50 2.96 14.55
C ASP A 278 -15.14 3.65 14.69
N ASN A 279 -15.08 4.94 14.42
CA ASN A 279 -13.90 5.75 14.64
C ASN A 279 -13.96 6.41 16.02
N SER A 280 -12.86 6.37 16.81
CA SER A 280 -12.80 7.02 18.12
C SER A 280 -13.05 8.53 18.04
N MET A 281 -12.66 9.17 16.93
CA MET A 281 -12.97 10.56 16.64
C MET A 281 -14.49 10.81 16.59
N ASP A 282 -15.27 9.94 15.95
CA ASP A 282 -16.72 10.11 15.87
C ASP A 282 -17.38 10.01 17.26
N LYS A 283 -16.94 9.05 18.06
CA LYS A 283 -17.40 8.90 19.45
C LYS A 283 -17.08 10.14 20.29
N PHE A 284 -15.89 10.69 20.12
CA PHE A 284 -15.45 11.94 20.74
C PHE A 284 -16.36 13.11 20.31
N VAL A 285 -16.53 13.33 19.02
CA VAL A 285 -17.31 14.46 18.49
C VAL A 285 -18.79 14.36 18.86
N ASN A 286 -19.37 13.15 18.81
CA ASN A 286 -20.78 12.91 19.14
C ASN A 286 -21.15 13.34 20.57
N ILE A 287 -20.20 13.33 21.50
CA ILE A 287 -20.40 13.90 22.86
C ILE A 287 -20.09 15.39 22.84
N MET A 288 -18.88 15.77 22.36
CA MET A 288 -18.36 17.13 22.58
C MET A 288 -19.14 18.22 21.83
N ARG A 289 -19.79 17.93 20.72
CA ARG A 289 -20.62 18.89 19.97
C ARG A 289 -21.82 19.41 20.75
N HIS A 290 -22.24 18.71 21.83
CA HIS A 290 -23.35 19.11 22.71
C HIS A 290 -22.89 19.75 24.01
N VAL A 291 -21.57 19.90 24.21
CA VAL A 291 -21.01 20.47 25.43
C VAL A 291 -21.07 21.99 25.37
N GLU A 292 -21.83 22.58 26.30
CA GLU A 292 -21.88 24.04 26.47
C GLU A 292 -20.69 24.56 27.30
N GLY A 293 -20.23 25.76 27.00
CA GLY A 293 -19.16 26.43 27.74
C GLY A 293 -17.77 25.88 27.46
N LEU A 294 -17.54 25.26 26.29
CA LEU A 294 -16.22 24.96 25.81
C LEU A 294 -15.40 26.24 25.66
N ASP A 295 -14.11 26.16 25.97
CA ASP A 295 -13.18 27.22 25.62
C ASP A 295 -13.06 27.39 24.08
N PRO A 296 -12.69 28.60 23.58
CA PRO A 296 -12.70 28.88 22.17
C PRO A 296 -11.81 27.93 21.30
N ASN A 297 -10.71 27.44 21.89
CA ASN A 297 -9.78 26.55 21.17
C ASN A 297 -10.37 25.14 21.05
N SER A 298 -10.92 24.60 22.13
CA SER A 298 -11.66 23.34 22.15
C SER A 298 -12.87 23.38 21.23
N ALA A 299 -13.66 24.46 21.28
CA ALA A 299 -14.82 24.67 20.43
C ALA A 299 -14.42 24.73 18.93
N SER A 300 -13.30 25.38 18.61
CA SER A 300 -12.77 25.44 17.24
C SER A 300 -12.45 24.05 16.67
N LEU A 301 -11.79 23.17 17.42
CA LEU A 301 -11.52 21.81 16.99
C LEU A 301 -12.80 20.98 16.84
N VAL A 302 -13.67 21.00 17.84
CA VAL A 302 -14.93 20.24 17.81
C VAL A 302 -15.80 20.68 16.62
N HIS A 303 -15.89 22.00 16.38
CA HIS A 303 -16.63 22.54 15.24
C HIS A 303 -16.03 22.11 13.88
N LEU A 304 -14.71 22.15 13.74
CA LEU A 304 -14.02 21.69 12.53
C LEU A 304 -14.34 20.21 12.24
N LEU A 305 -14.21 19.35 13.25
CA LEU A 305 -14.49 17.93 13.12
C LEU A 305 -15.96 17.64 12.83
N ASP A 306 -16.88 18.26 13.58
CA ASP A 306 -18.32 18.02 13.41
C ASP A 306 -18.83 18.51 12.07
N SER A 307 -18.35 19.66 11.60
CA SER A 307 -18.79 20.27 10.33
C SER A 307 -18.25 19.57 9.10
N HIS A 308 -17.07 18.94 9.17
CA HIS A 308 -16.38 18.51 7.97
C HIS A 308 -15.99 17.02 7.92
N PHE A 309 -15.95 16.31 9.06
CA PHE A 309 -15.45 14.94 9.11
C PHE A 309 -16.34 13.95 9.84
N ALA A 310 -16.83 14.31 11.02
CA ALA A 310 -17.51 13.37 11.91
C ALA A 310 -18.73 12.72 11.25
N ASN A 311 -18.82 11.39 11.36
CA ASN A 311 -19.88 10.56 10.81
C ASN A 311 -20.05 10.71 9.25
N ASP A 312 -18.97 11.06 8.56
CA ASP A 312 -18.92 11.17 7.09
C ASP A 312 -17.65 10.51 6.52
N TYR A 313 -17.76 9.28 6.17
CA TYR A 313 -16.65 8.49 5.63
C TYR A 313 -16.45 8.59 4.11
N VAL A 314 -17.27 9.42 3.44
CA VAL A 314 -17.27 9.54 1.97
C VAL A 314 -17.04 10.95 1.46
N GLY A 315 -16.91 11.94 2.36
CA GLY A 315 -16.55 13.31 2.02
C GLY A 315 -17.72 14.18 1.55
N HIS A 316 -18.97 13.88 1.91
CA HIS A 316 -20.12 14.76 1.66
C HIS A 316 -19.96 16.11 2.34
N LYS A 317 -19.55 16.12 3.61
CA LYS A 317 -19.32 17.33 4.39
C LYS A 317 -18.14 18.18 3.87
N LEU A 318 -17.19 17.54 3.20
CA LEU A 318 -16.09 18.22 2.51
C LEU A 318 -16.53 18.80 1.15
N GLY A 319 -17.70 18.45 0.62
CA GLY A 319 -18.11 18.78 -0.75
C GLY A 319 -17.30 18.05 -1.81
N LEU A 320 -16.71 16.92 -1.46
CA LEU A 320 -15.81 16.13 -2.29
C LEU A 320 -16.33 14.70 -2.57
N TYR A 321 -17.57 14.41 -2.17
CA TYR A 321 -18.18 13.13 -2.52
C TYR A 321 -18.23 12.94 -4.04
N HIS A 322 -17.74 11.81 -4.50
CA HIS A 322 -17.82 11.35 -5.87
C HIS A 322 -17.96 9.84 -5.91
N ASN A 323 -18.74 9.33 -6.85
CA ASN A 323 -18.90 7.90 -7.10
C ASN A 323 -18.65 7.61 -8.57
N ASP A 324 -17.87 6.60 -8.85
CA ASP A 324 -17.62 6.05 -10.17
C ASP A 324 -18.11 4.59 -10.22
N ASP A 325 -18.71 4.19 -11.34
CA ASP A 325 -19.34 2.88 -11.46
C ASP A 325 -18.33 1.70 -11.35
N GLU A 326 -17.07 1.92 -11.72
CA GLU A 326 -16.03 0.90 -11.67
C GLU A 326 -15.16 0.99 -10.41
N MET A 327 -14.86 2.22 -9.95
CA MET A 327 -13.93 2.44 -8.83
C MET A 327 -14.65 2.73 -7.50
N GLY A 328 -15.99 2.84 -7.53
CA GLY A 328 -16.79 3.16 -6.36
C GLY A 328 -16.59 4.60 -5.87
N TYR A 329 -17.00 4.85 -4.64
CA TYR A 329 -17.06 6.20 -4.05
C TYR A 329 -15.74 6.63 -3.40
N THR A 330 -15.60 7.95 -3.20
CA THR A 330 -14.56 8.56 -2.35
C THR A 330 -14.61 8.00 -0.93
N THR A 331 -13.46 7.95 -0.27
CA THR A 331 -13.39 7.67 1.18
C THR A 331 -12.59 8.75 1.89
N CYS A 332 -13.02 9.11 3.10
CA CYS A 332 -12.36 10.08 3.97
C CYS A 332 -12.24 9.51 5.38
N CYS A 333 -11.04 9.41 5.89
CA CYS A 333 -10.75 8.86 7.21
C CYS A 333 -9.85 9.81 7.99
N VAL A 334 -10.34 10.34 9.12
CA VAL A 334 -9.45 10.97 10.10
C VAL A 334 -8.68 9.85 10.80
N SER A 335 -7.37 9.85 10.66
CA SER A 335 -6.47 8.81 11.18
C SER A 335 -5.85 9.20 12.52
N ALA A 336 -5.63 10.50 12.77
CA ALA A 336 -5.08 10.98 14.04
C ALA A 336 -5.57 12.37 14.39
N ILE A 337 -5.69 12.63 15.71
CA ILE A 337 -5.97 13.96 16.26
C ILE A 337 -5.02 14.19 17.43
N ASN A 338 -4.36 15.35 17.44
CA ASN A 338 -3.51 15.76 18.54
C ASN A 338 -3.82 17.22 18.90
N MET A 339 -3.92 17.52 20.17
CA MET A 339 -4.12 18.86 20.70
C MET A 339 -3.33 19.03 21.98
N ASP A 340 -2.69 20.21 22.15
CA ASP A 340 -2.01 20.61 23.37
C ASP A 340 -2.22 22.10 23.66
N SER A 341 -1.33 22.71 24.49
CA SER A 341 -1.38 24.12 24.80
C SER A 341 -1.02 25.06 23.63
N HIS A 342 -0.41 24.55 22.58
CA HIS A 342 0.11 25.34 21.46
C HIS A 342 -0.79 25.28 20.24
N GLY A 343 -1.59 24.24 20.11
CA GLY A 343 -2.47 24.07 18.95
C GLY A 343 -3.09 22.70 18.84
N TYR A 344 -3.74 22.46 17.72
CA TYR A 344 -4.19 21.15 17.31
C TYR A 344 -3.79 20.81 15.88
N ASN A 345 -3.69 19.52 15.60
CA ASN A 345 -3.52 18.95 14.27
C ASN A 345 -4.43 17.71 14.15
N LEU A 346 -5.07 17.59 13.00
CA LEU A 346 -5.76 16.36 12.61
C LEU A 346 -5.15 15.87 11.30
N ASP A 347 -4.84 14.59 11.24
CA ASP A 347 -4.34 13.91 10.04
C ASP A 347 -5.49 13.10 9.42
N PHE A 348 -5.59 13.12 8.09
CA PHE A 348 -6.63 12.38 7.38
C PHE A 348 -6.11 11.80 6.07
N ASP A 349 -6.75 10.69 5.67
CA ASP A 349 -6.58 9.98 4.42
C ASP A 349 -7.82 10.21 3.56
N PHE A 350 -7.65 10.78 2.37
CA PHE A 350 -8.71 11.00 1.40
C PHE A 350 -8.40 10.25 0.12
N ARG A 351 -9.31 9.32 -0.27
CA ARG A 351 -9.16 8.53 -1.49
C ARG A 351 -10.29 8.82 -2.45
N PHE A 352 -9.95 8.92 -3.73
CA PHE A 352 -10.89 9.31 -4.74
C PHE A 352 -10.75 8.50 -6.04
N PRO A 353 -11.89 8.15 -6.68
CA PRO A 353 -11.94 7.46 -7.96
C PRO A 353 -11.71 8.42 -9.13
N LYS A 354 -11.67 7.88 -10.36
CA LYS A 354 -11.69 8.69 -11.59
C LYS A 354 -12.93 9.58 -11.64
N GLY A 355 -12.81 10.70 -12.37
CA GLY A 355 -13.85 11.74 -12.42
C GLY A 355 -13.70 12.85 -11.36
N LEU A 356 -12.89 12.64 -10.31
CA LEU A 356 -12.50 13.69 -9.37
C LEU A 356 -11.00 13.96 -9.50
N SER A 357 -10.61 15.19 -9.85
CA SER A 357 -9.20 15.55 -10.01
C SER A 357 -8.58 15.99 -8.68
N ILE A 358 -7.26 15.80 -8.56
CA ILE A 358 -6.51 16.25 -7.38
C ILE A 358 -6.53 17.77 -7.23
N GLU A 359 -6.59 18.53 -8.33
CA GLU A 359 -6.66 20.00 -8.32
C GLU A 359 -7.98 20.46 -7.67
N ARG A 360 -9.09 19.77 -7.95
CA ARG A 360 -10.37 20.05 -7.30
C ARG A 360 -10.32 19.71 -5.82
N VAL A 361 -9.72 18.57 -5.44
CA VAL A 361 -9.56 18.18 -4.04
C VAL A 361 -8.73 19.21 -3.29
N ARG A 362 -7.57 19.60 -3.83
CA ARG A 362 -6.70 20.64 -3.25
C ARG A 362 -7.41 21.98 -3.10
N SER A 363 -8.07 22.42 -4.15
CA SER A 363 -8.80 23.72 -4.13
C SER A 363 -9.87 23.76 -3.06
N GLN A 364 -10.63 22.67 -2.92
CA GLN A 364 -11.71 22.56 -1.92
C GLN A 364 -11.14 22.55 -0.49
N LEU A 365 -10.06 21.78 -0.24
CA LEU A 365 -9.41 21.71 1.08
C LEU A 365 -8.74 23.05 1.46
N LEU A 366 -8.14 23.73 0.49
CA LEU A 366 -7.61 25.09 0.71
C LEU A 366 -8.73 26.10 1.04
N ALA A 367 -9.84 26.08 0.33
CA ALA A 367 -10.98 26.95 0.63
C ALA A 367 -11.55 26.69 2.03
N LEU A 368 -11.70 25.41 2.39
CA LEU A 368 -12.13 24.98 3.73
C LEU A 368 -11.13 25.50 4.79
N SER A 369 -9.84 25.32 4.58
CA SER A 369 -8.83 25.74 5.54
C SER A 369 -8.85 27.26 5.79
N GLN A 370 -9.03 28.05 4.74
CA GLN A 370 -9.18 29.51 4.86
C GLN A 370 -10.45 29.90 5.62
N GLN A 371 -11.59 29.25 5.32
CA GLN A 371 -12.86 29.52 5.99
C GLN A 371 -12.83 29.14 7.47
N ALA A 372 -12.22 28.00 7.81
CA ALA A 372 -12.08 27.52 9.19
C ALA A 372 -10.94 28.21 9.98
N GLY A 373 -10.08 28.99 9.32
CA GLY A 373 -8.92 29.63 9.93
C GLY A 373 -7.90 28.60 10.46
N VAL A 374 -7.65 27.56 9.66
CA VAL A 374 -6.68 26.48 9.91
C VAL A 374 -5.66 26.40 8.78
N ASN A 375 -4.52 25.79 9.03
CA ASN A 375 -3.50 25.51 8.01
C ASN A 375 -3.76 24.15 7.38
N PHE A 376 -3.74 24.08 6.05
CA PHE A 376 -3.75 22.84 5.29
C PHE A 376 -2.31 22.48 4.91
N VAL A 377 -1.92 21.22 5.16
CA VAL A 377 -0.62 20.66 4.77
C VAL A 377 -0.85 19.34 4.04
N GLU A 378 -0.40 19.28 2.78
CA GLU A 378 -0.32 18.05 2.02
C GLU A 378 0.96 17.31 2.41
N HIS A 379 0.87 16.06 2.82
CA HIS A 379 2.03 15.23 3.20
C HIS A 379 2.48 14.34 2.05
N GLN A 380 1.51 13.72 1.37
CA GLN A 380 1.78 12.81 0.26
C GLN A 380 0.56 12.73 -0.67
N TYR A 381 0.84 12.68 -1.94
CA TYR A 381 -0.15 12.39 -2.96
C TYR A 381 0.32 11.21 -3.82
N LEU A 382 -0.52 10.18 -3.91
CA LEU A 382 -0.33 9.07 -4.84
C LEU A 382 -1.35 9.24 -5.98
N PRO A 383 -0.90 9.38 -7.24
CA PRO A 383 -1.79 9.57 -8.38
C PRO A 383 -2.76 8.41 -8.56
N LEU A 384 -3.95 8.69 -9.06
CA LEU A 384 -4.88 7.66 -9.51
C LEU A 384 -4.25 6.88 -10.67
N SER A 385 -4.39 5.56 -10.62
CA SER A 385 -4.06 4.66 -11.73
C SER A 385 -5.33 3.98 -12.23
N TYR A 386 -5.51 3.95 -13.55
CA TYR A 386 -6.64 3.26 -14.16
C TYR A 386 -6.31 2.87 -15.60
N LEU A 387 -6.56 1.63 -15.94
CA LEU A 387 -6.47 1.12 -17.29
C LEU A 387 -7.83 0.54 -17.73
N SER A 388 -8.29 0.94 -18.91
CA SER A 388 -9.57 0.47 -19.45
C SER A 388 -9.59 -1.06 -19.59
N PRO A 389 -10.69 -1.74 -19.23
CA PRO A 389 -10.89 -3.15 -19.55
C PRO A 389 -10.73 -3.49 -21.05
N GLU A 390 -10.89 -2.52 -21.93
CA GLU A 390 -10.77 -2.66 -23.39
C GLU A 390 -9.30 -2.60 -23.88
N SER A 391 -8.35 -2.26 -23.01
CA SER A 391 -6.93 -2.19 -23.39
C SER A 391 -6.35 -3.55 -23.74
N ALA A 392 -5.38 -3.59 -24.66
CA ALA A 392 -4.74 -4.82 -25.11
C ALA A 392 -4.14 -5.61 -23.92
N LEU A 393 -3.53 -4.91 -22.96
CA LEU A 393 -2.96 -5.53 -21.77
C LEU A 393 -4.05 -6.24 -20.94
N ILE A 394 -5.15 -5.56 -20.61
CA ILE A 394 -6.23 -6.14 -19.80
C ILE A 394 -6.89 -7.31 -20.52
N GLN A 395 -7.10 -7.22 -21.83
CA GLN A 395 -7.67 -8.31 -22.63
C GLN A 395 -6.75 -9.54 -22.65
N ALA A 396 -5.43 -9.34 -22.82
CA ALA A 396 -4.46 -10.43 -22.75
C ALA A 396 -4.44 -11.10 -21.37
N MET A 397 -4.47 -10.30 -20.28
CA MET A 397 -4.53 -10.78 -18.91
C MET A 397 -5.80 -11.57 -18.63
N GLY A 398 -6.96 -11.02 -19.03
CA GLY A 398 -8.26 -11.66 -18.83
C GLY A 398 -8.33 -13.02 -19.51
N LYS A 399 -7.88 -13.08 -20.78
CA LYS A 399 -7.83 -14.33 -21.51
C LYS A 399 -6.89 -15.35 -20.86
N ALA A 400 -5.67 -14.95 -20.50
CA ALA A 400 -4.69 -15.83 -19.87
C ALA A 400 -5.19 -16.38 -18.52
N TYR A 401 -5.77 -15.53 -17.69
CA TYR A 401 -6.35 -15.92 -16.41
C TYR A 401 -7.49 -16.94 -16.59
N SER A 402 -8.45 -16.65 -17.46
CA SER A 402 -9.59 -17.54 -17.71
C SER A 402 -9.16 -18.88 -18.32
N ASP A 403 -8.18 -18.87 -19.23
CA ASP A 403 -7.64 -20.09 -19.84
C ASP A 403 -6.98 -21.03 -18.81
N VAL A 404 -6.34 -20.48 -17.76
CA VAL A 404 -5.63 -21.28 -16.74
C VAL A 404 -6.53 -21.68 -15.59
N THR A 405 -7.43 -20.78 -15.16
CA THR A 405 -8.26 -21.01 -13.96
C THR A 405 -9.62 -21.62 -14.28
N GLY A 406 -10.09 -21.47 -15.51
CA GLY A 406 -11.46 -21.85 -15.90
C GLY A 406 -12.52 -20.90 -15.34
N THR A 407 -12.14 -19.74 -14.81
CA THR A 407 -13.06 -18.74 -14.24
C THR A 407 -12.94 -17.40 -14.96
N ASP A 408 -14.00 -16.60 -14.90
CA ASP A 408 -13.99 -15.27 -15.55
C ASP A 408 -13.01 -14.32 -14.84
N ALA A 409 -12.27 -13.56 -15.65
CA ALA A 409 -11.34 -12.53 -15.18
C ALA A 409 -12.04 -11.19 -15.06
N ASN A 410 -12.73 -10.96 -13.95
CA ASN A 410 -13.35 -9.66 -13.71
C ASN A 410 -12.31 -8.63 -13.29
N CYS A 411 -12.36 -7.43 -13.91
CA CYS A 411 -11.63 -6.28 -13.43
C CYS A 411 -12.24 -5.74 -12.14
N PHE A 412 -11.41 -5.24 -11.25
CA PHE A 412 -11.86 -4.54 -10.05
C PHE A 412 -10.85 -3.45 -9.65
N SER A 413 -11.33 -2.49 -8.87
CA SER A 413 -10.46 -1.43 -8.36
C SER A 413 -10.19 -1.60 -6.86
N LYS A 414 -9.03 -1.11 -6.42
CA LYS A 414 -8.64 -1.08 -5.02
C LYS A 414 -8.51 0.34 -4.49
N GLY A 415 -8.82 0.52 -3.23
CA GLY A 415 -8.45 1.72 -2.48
C GLY A 415 -6.97 1.74 -2.08
N ALA A 416 -6.26 0.61 -2.15
CA ALA A 416 -4.84 0.51 -1.84
C ALA A 416 -3.96 1.09 -2.96
N ALA A 417 -2.70 1.35 -2.64
CA ALA A 417 -1.65 1.59 -3.62
C ALA A 417 -0.83 0.32 -3.81
N SER A 418 -0.45 0.05 -5.05
CA SER A 418 0.55 -0.95 -5.40
C SER A 418 1.66 -0.30 -6.24
N TYR A 419 2.75 -1.01 -6.34
CA TYR A 419 3.91 -0.58 -7.13
C TYR A 419 3.59 -0.35 -8.62
N ALA A 420 2.51 -0.99 -9.14
CA ALA A 420 2.03 -0.81 -10.50
C ALA A 420 1.76 0.65 -10.89
N ARG A 421 1.48 1.55 -9.93
CA ARG A 421 1.29 2.99 -10.18
C ARG A 421 2.50 3.70 -10.77
N ALA A 422 3.69 3.14 -10.62
CA ALA A 422 4.89 3.69 -11.23
C ALA A 422 4.93 3.49 -12.75
N LEU A 423 4.06 2.63 -13.28
CA LEU A 423 3.91 2.37 -14.71
C LEU A 423 2.78 3.23 -15.30
N GLU A 424 3.05 3.93 -16.40
CA GLU A 424 2.02 4.73 -17.10
C GLU A 424 0.90 3.85 -17.70
N HIS A 425 1.27 2.67 -18.21
CA HIS A 425 0.37 1.68 -18.78
C HIS A 425 0.54 0.35 -18.05
N GLY A 426 0.24 0.35 -16.75
CA GLY A 426 0.42 -0.80 -15.90
C GLY A 426 -0.67 -1.01 -14.87
N VAL A 427 -0.74 -2.25 -14.38
CA VAL A 427 -1.71 -2.69 -13.37
C VAL A 427 -1.07 -3.68 -12.41
N ALA A 428 -1.66 -3.87 -11.22
CA ALA A 428 -1.33 -4.99 -10.36
C ALA A 428 -2.07 -6.25 -10.84
N PHE A 429 -1.34 -7.38 -10.90
CA PHE A 429 -1.85 -8.62 -11.46
C PHE A 429 -1.29 -9.85 -10.75
N GLY A 430 -2.01 -10.36 -9.76
CA GLY A 430 -1.57 -11.47 -8.91
C GLY A 430 -0.35 -11.15 -8.04
N PRO A 431 0.27 -12.13 -7.38
CA PRO A 431 0.05 -13.57 -7.55
C PRO A 431 -1.04 -14.18 -6.67
N THR A 432 -1.66 -13.41 -5.76
CA THR A 432 -2.62 -13.93 -4.78
C THR A 432 -3.96 -14.25 -5.44
N PHE A 433 -4.39 -15.50 -5.38
CA PHE A 433 -5.71 -15.91 -5.87
C PHE A 433 -6.81 -15.57 -4.86
N PRO A 434 -8.08 -15.43 -5.33
CA PRO A 434 -9.21 -15.26 -4.43
C PRO A 434 -9.23 -16.32 -3.32
N GLU A 435 -9.58 -15.90 -2.10
CA GLU A 435 -9.68 -16.75 -0.90
C GLU A 435 -8.34 -17.26 -0.32
N GLU A 436 -7.20 -16.95 -0.93
CA GLU A 436 -5.90 -17.25 -0.33
C GLU A 436 -5.58 -16.31 0.83
N VAL A 437 -5.00 -16.88 1.87
CA VAL A 437 -4.49 -16.14 3.03
C VAL A 437 -2.97 -16.18 2.99
N THR A 438 -2.34 -15.05 2.77
CA THR A 438 -0.89 -14.92 2.58
C THR A 438 -0.15 -14.35 3.79
N PHE A 439 -0.84 -13.70 4.72
CA PHE A 439 -0.27 -12.98 5.88
C PHE A 439 0.82 -11.97 5.50
N VAL A 440 0.64 -11.28 4.36
CA VAL A 440 1.53 -10.20 3.93
C VAL A 440 1.61 -9.12 5.00
N HIS A 441 2.82 -8.66 5.34
CA HIS A 441 3.16 -7.73 6.43
C HIS A 441 2.91 -8.26 7.85
N GLU A 442 2.47 -9.52 7.99
CA GLU A 442 2.21 -10.15 9.28
C GLU A 442 3.21 -11.30 9.55
N PRO A 443 3.33 -11.78 10.80
CA PRO A 443 4.04 -13.01 11.08
C PRO A 443 3.43 -14.21 10.34
N ASN A 444 4.27 -15.16 9.95
CA ASN A 444 3.88 -16.36 9.20
C ASN A 444 3.45 -16.10 7.75
N GLU A 445 3.99 -15.07 7.14
CA GLU A 445 3.84 -14.84 5.70
C GLU A 445 4.12 -16.14 4.94
N GLN A 446 3.22 -16.47 3.98
CA GLN A 446 3.20 -17.76 3.33
C GLN A 446 2.78 -17.66 1.86
N LEU A 447 3.30 -18.56 1.04
CA LEU A 447 3.00 -18.68 -0.39
C LEU A 447 2.64 -20.13 -0.73
N ASN A 448 1.57 -20.31 -1.49
CA ASN A 448 1.18 -21.62 -2.02
C ASN A 448 1.93 -21.89 -3.33
N LEU A 449 2.62 -23.04 -3.41
CA LEU A 449 3.43 -23.39 -4.60
C LEU A 449 2.59 -23.70 -5.83
N GLU A 450 1.43 -24.34 -5.68
CA GLU A 450 0.53 -24.59 -6.82
C GLU A 450 0.02 -23.25 -7.40
N SER A 451 -0.30 -22.30 -6.54
CA SER A 451 -0.73 -20.97 -6.93
C SER A 451 0.40 -20.21 -7.63
N LEU A 452 1.63 -20.31 -7.13
CA LEU A 452 2.79 -19.71 -7.80
C LEU A 452 2.99 -20.28 -9.21
N ILE A 453 2.91 -21.60 -9.39
CA ILE A 453 3.03 -22.25 -10.70
C ILE A 453 1.89 -21.81 -11.63
N LYS A 454 0.67 -21.70 -11.13
CA LYS A 454 -0.46 -21.16 -11.91
C LYS A 454 -0.22 -19.71 -12.32
N ALA A 455 0.27 -18.88 -11.38
CA ALA A 455 0.61 -17.48 -11.67
C ALA A 455 1.68 -17.36 -12.75
N ILE A 456 2.76 -18.14 -12.67
CA ILE A 456 3.81 -18.17 -13.70
C ILE A 456 3.19 -18.56 -15.06
N THR A 457 2.32 -19.56 -15.09
CA THR A 457 1.63 -20.01 -16.31
C THR A 457 0.79 -18.89 -16.92
N ILE A 458 0.07 -18.13 -16.09
CA ILE A 458 -0.71 -16.96 -16.52
C ILE A 458 0.22 -15.88 -17.09
N TYR A 459 1.31 -15.55 -16.40
CA TYR A 459 2.25 -14.53 -16.85
C TYR A 459 2.93 -14.89 -18.17
N VAL A 460 3.34 -16.16 -18.34
CA VAL A 460 3.90 -16.66 -19.62
C VAL A 460 2.91 -16.44 -20.76
N LYS A 461 1.62 -16.79 -20.57
CA LYS A 461 0.58 -16.58 -21.59
C LYS A 461 0.38 -15.10 -21.93
N VAL A 462 0.32 -14.24 -20.91
CA VAL A 462 0.22 -12.78 -21.11
C VAL A 462 1.40 -12.27 -21.93
N LEU A 463 2.61 -12.62 -21.50
CA LEU A 463 3.84 -12.14 -22.15
C LEU A 463 3.97 -12.63 -23.62
N ILE A 464 3.53 -13.85 -23.92
CA ILE A 464 3.50 -14.36 -25.30
C ILE A 464 2.41 -13.64 -26.11
N SER A 465 1.21 -13.44 -25.57
CA SER A 465 0.11 -12.76 -26.25
C SER A 465 0.46 -11.31 -26.62
N LEU A 466 1.22 -10.63 -25.78
CA LEU A 466 1.64 -9.24 -26.00
C LEU A 466 2.82 -9.11 -27.00
N GLN A 467 3.39 -10.22 -27.49
CA GLN A 467 4.41 -10.19 -28.56
C GLN A 467 3.83 -9.94 -29.96
N GLU A 468 2.53 -10.13 -30.12
CA GLU A 468 1.83 -9.86 -31.38
C GLU A 468 1.57 -8.36 -31.55
#